data_890fa79220f5fdda49edae3de830f87c
#
_entry.id   890fa79220f5fdda49edae3de830f87c
#
_cell.length_a   1.000
_cell.length_b   1.000
_cell.length_c   1.000
_cell.angle_alpha   90.00
_cell.angle_beta   90.00
_cell.angle_gamma   90.00
#
_symmetry.space_group_name_H-M   'P 1'
#
loop_
_entity.id
_entity.type
_entity.pdbx_description
1 polymer ?
#
loop_
_entity_poly.entity_id
_entity_poly.type
_entity_poly.pdbx_seq_one_letter_code
_entity_poly.pdbx_strand_id
1 'polypeptide(L)'
;MAKEQVEQSAAQTEQIKAGMVVEATHGDLGEADVSKPKVKDVIHDDNGDVAAIVVEKGVLFKKQLEIPADRIQSVEINGGNEGEGLVRVDASEVELEALNTAGPEELVDAQEHQHREKLQPQDSGVLREIEENIPTAEGVRSMELSNRLGEDADQQQTPPADGQRRGGMPQILRVLGPGFMAGAAGNDASAVTAYSIDGAQNGYGHLWLLLLSTPMYQAVQYTCAKIGRVTRMGLAEVLREHYGHWVAVIAALVLIVANLSLITADLVAIGSGLELVTGIAWIWFVVPVAALLWYFTVFRDFETLKKIFILMSLAFIVYAFTAIQSHPNWGTVLFNTFVPHVDFNFASISAAVALLGATISPYNIFWQVQGEKEEKRPGPLPQKLRMAALDIATGVISGNLVAYFIILTTGTTIFINPQHHNSIETAADAAQALVYVLGPIAKYLFSIGLVGAGLVAIPVLLASTSYAVAGTFGWPVGLSKKPWQNEGFYLILTVALVISLGMSLLRLDPIKLIFWANVISGVLAPILVVYLIFIGNNRKVMRGQGLSWLTNIFLAATALIMIVASVLLFYGLFTGQG
;
A
#
# COMPACT_ATOMS: atom_id res chain seq x y z
N MET A 1 -30.29 30.21 35.23
CA MET A 1 -29.87 30.71 33.90
C MET A 1 -29.02 29.76 33.13
N ALA A 2 -27.82 29.34 33.58
CA ALA A 2 -26.98 28.40 32.77
C ALA A 2 -27.59 26.99 32.64
N LYS A 3 -28.24 26.43 33.66
CA LYS A 3 -28.91 25.13 33.57
C LYS A 3 -30.18 25.14 32.69
N GLU A 4 -30.94 26.24 32.69
CA GLU A 4 -32.10 26.40 31.83
C GLU A 4 -31.73 26.58 30.35
N GLN A 5 -30.57 27.19 30.05
CA GLN A 5 -30.09 27.30 28.67
C GLN A 5 -29.59 25.95 28.11
N VAL A 6 -29.00 25.10 28.95
CA VAL A 6 -28.55 23.74 28.53
C VAL A 6 -29.75 22.81 28.30
N GLU A 7 -30.78 22.86 29.15
CA GLU A 7 -32.00 22.07 28.96
C GLU A 7 -32.86 22.53 27.77
N GLN A 8 -32.88 23.84 27.46
CA GLN A 8 -33.50 24.37 26.24
C GLN A 8 -32.76 23.99 24.98
N SER A 9 -31.43 23.92 24.99
CA SER A 9 -30.63 23.49 23.86
C SER A 9 -30.80 21.99 23.55
N ALA A 10 -30.85 21.13 24.57
CA ALA A 10 -31.07 19.68 24.39
C ALA A 10 -32.46 19.38 23.83
N ALA A 11 -33.51 20.07 24.32
CA ALA A 11 -34.88 19.90 23.82
C ALA A 11 -35.07 20.39 22.36
N GLN A 12 -34.22 21.28 21.88
CA GLN A 12 -34.23 21.76 20.47
C GLN A 12 -33.52 20.80 19.52
N THR A 13 -32.44 20.14 19.96
CA THR A 13 -31.74 19.14 19.15
C THR A 13 -32.51 17.86 18.89
N GLU A 14 -33.38 17.44 19.82
CA GLU A 14 -34.28 16.29 19.62
C GLU A 14 -35.30 16.46 18.47
N GLN A 15 -35.47 17.67 17.97
CA GLN A 15 -36.42 17.99 16.89
C GLN A 15 -35.80 17.93 15.50
N ILE A 16 -34.51 17.62 15.37
CA ILE A 16 -33.84 17.58 14.09
C ILE A 16 -34.22 16.33 13.32
N LYS A 17 -34.67 16.50 12.07
CA LYS A 17 -35.06 15.41 11.17
C LYS A 17 -34.31 15.51 9.84
N ALA A 18 -34.15 14.36 9.18
CA ALA A 18 -33.61 14.30 7.84
C ALA A 18 -34.43 15.17 6.86
N GLY A 19 -33.75 15.94 6.02
CA GLY A 19 -34.35 16.85 5.06
C GLY A 19 -34.31 18.34 5.46
N MET A 20 -34.06 18.67 6.74
CA MET A 20 -33.91 20.05 7.19
C MET A 20 -32.71 20.74 6.54
N VAL A 21 -32.86 22.02 6.23
CA VAL A 21 -31.76 22.84 5.64
C VAL A 21 -30.79 23.28 6.75
N VAL A 22 -29.50 23.32 6.45
CA VAL A 22 -28.45 23.74 7.39
C VAL A 22 -27.85 25.07 6.93
N GLU A 23 -27.74 26.06 7.82
CA GLU A 23 -27.08 27.35 7.58
C GLU A 23 -26.02 27.63 8.65
N ALA A 24 -24.85 28.14 8.23
CA ALA A 24 -23.83 28.61 9.16
C ALA A 24 -24.18 29.98 9.69
N THR A 25 -23.95 30.25 10.98
CA THR A 25 -24.16 31.54 11.63
C THR A 25 -22.95 32.47 11.42
N HIS A 26 -21.76 31.89 11.33
CA HIS A 26 -20.51 32.60 11.06
C HIS A 26 -19.74 31.83 9.97
N GLY A 27 -19.36 32.52 8.89
CA GLY A 27 -18.71 31.90 7.74
C GLY A 27 -19.71 31.37 6.72
N ASP A 28 -19.21 30.65 5.72
CA ASP A 28 -19.99 30.10 4.63
C ASP A 28 -19.84 28.58 4.59
N LEU A 29 -20.93 27.86 4.41
CA LEU A 29 -20.94 26.42 4.11
C LEU A 29 -20.75 26.17 2.60
N GLY A 30 -20.30 27.20 1.88
CA GLY A 30 -19.96 27.19 0.46
C GLY A 30 -21.16 27.49 -0.46
N GLU A 31 -21.23 28.70 -1.00
CA GLU A 31 -22.30 29.20 -1.89
C GLU A 31 -22.17 28.78 -3.36
N ALA A 32 -21.29 27.88 -3.74
CA ALA A 32 -20.97 27.65 -5.15
C ALA A 32 -21.91 26.66 -5.87
N ASP A 33 -22.98 26.15 -5.27
CA ASP A 33 -23.86 25.24 -6.00
C ASP A 33 -25.34 25.32 -5.63
N VAL A 34 -26.20 25.01 -6.58
CA VAL A 34 -27.66 25.25 -6.68
C VAL A 34 -28.52 24.56 -5.60
N SER A 35 -27.94 23.86 -4.64
CA SER A 35 -28.69 23.21 -3.54
C SER A 35 -28.12 23.54 -2.16
N LYS A 36 -28.98 24.10 -1.29
CA LYS A 36 -28.65 24.30 0.14
C LYS A 36 -28.33 22.95 0.81
N PRO A 37 -27.33 22.91 1.73
CA PRO A 37 -27.00 21.71 2.50
C PRO A 37 -28.20 21.21 3.30
N LYS A 38 -28.43 19.88 3.33
CA LYS A 38 -29.56 19.28 4.07
C LYS A 38 -29.07 18.20 5.03
N VAL A 39 -29.76 18.09 6.18
CA VAL A 39 -29.55 16.99 7.11
C VAL A 39 -29.90 15.69 6.42
N LYS A 40 -28.97 14.75 6.38
CA LYS A 40 -29.15 13.41 5.82
C LYS A 40 -29.48 12.40 6.89
N ASP A 41 -28.80 12.47 8.03
CA ASP A 41 -28.93 11.53 9.12
C ASP A 41 -28.67 12.21 10.46
N VAL A 42 -29.16 11.64 11.55
CA VAL A 42 -28.97 12.13 12.91
C VAL A 42 -28.35 10.99 13.72
N ILE A 43 -27.19 11.25 14.31
CA ILE A 43 -26.44 10.28 15.13
C ILE A 43 -26.84 10.53 16.60
N HIS A 44 -27.29 9.48 17.27
CA HIS A 44 -27.63 9.49 18.69
C HIS A 44 -26.51 8.83 19.51
N ASP A 45 -26.30 9.32 20.72
CA ASP A 45 -25.42 8.70 21.71
C ASP A 45 -26.07 7.48 22.40
N ASP A 46 -25.32 6.85 23.31
CA ASP A 46 -25.81 5.67 24.07
C ASP A 46 -26.99 5.99 25.01
N ASN A 47 -27.29 7.26 25.29
CA ASN A 47 -28.40 7.75 26.10
C ASN A 47 -29.64 8.10 25.26
N GLY A 48 -29.51 8.11 23.93
CA GLY A 48 -30.55 8.48 22.99
C GLY A 48 -30.57 9.97 22.62
N ASP A 49 -29.61 10.78 23.14
CA ASP A 49 -29.47 12.19 22.80
C ASP A 49 -28.77 12.37 21.46
N VAL A 50 -29.01 13.48 20.74
CA VAL A 50 -28.35 13.78 19.47
C VAL A 50 -26.87 14.09 19.72
N ALA A 51 -26.00 13.22 19.23
CA ALA A 51 -24.55 13.38 19.30
C ALA A 51 -23.98 14.20 18.13
N ALA A 52 -24.50 13.98 16.91
CA ALA A 52 -24.09 14.70 15.72
C ALA A 52 -25.17 14.65 14.63
N ILE A 53 -25.09 15.53 13.65
CA ILE A 53 -25.89 15.47 12.41
C ILE A 53 -24.99 15.26 11.20
N VAL A 54 -25.41 14.43 10.26
CA VAL A 54 -24.75 14.26 8.97
C VAL A 54 -25.44 15.12 7.93
N VAL A 55 -24.71 16.06 7.36
CA VAL A 55 -25.21 17.00 6.35
C VAL A 55 -24.69 16.59 4.97
N GLU A 56 -25.58 16.58 3.98
CA GLU A 56 -25.25 16.27 2.58
C GLU A 56 -25.31 17.53 1.72
N LYS A 57 -24.21 17.81 0.96
CA LYS A 57 -24.07 18.94 0.06
C LYS A 57 -23.63 18.47 -1.33
N GLY A 58 -24.11 19.14 -2.39
CA GLY A 58 -23.73 18.91 -3.78
C GLY A 58 -24.72 18.07 -4.59
N VAL A 59 -24.80 18.33 -5.92
CA VAL A 59 -25.75 17.68 -6.84
C VAL A 59 -25.12 16.50 -7.57
N LEU A 60 -23.89 16.64 -8.05
CA LEU A 60 -23.15 15.58 -8.79
C LEU A 60 -22.17 14.80 -7.89
N PHE A 61 -21.50 15.51 -6.98
CA PHE A 61 -20.60 14.90 -5.98
C PHE A 61 -21.14 15.28 -4.59
N LYS A 62 -21.85 14.34 -3.98
CA LYS A 62 -22.49 14.53 -2.69
C LYS A 62 -21.44 14.45 -1.58
N LYS A 63 -21.09 15.57 -0.99
CA LYS A 63 -20.18 15.67 0.16
C LYS A 63 -21.00 15.52 1.44
N GLN A 64 -20.54 14.71 2.38
CA GLN A 64 -21.14 14.53 3.70
C GLN A 64 -20.22 15.15 4.74
N LEU A 65 -20.79 16.00 5.58
CA LEU A 65 -20.12 16.64 6.70
C LEU A 65 -20.82 16.20 7.98
N GLU A 66 -20.07 15.77 8.96
CA GLU A 66 -20.56 15.43 10.29
C GLU A 66 -20.41 16.66 11.19
N ILE A 67 -21.51 17.15 11.76
CA ILE A 67 -21.55 18.33 12.62
C ILE A 67 -21.90 17.87 14.03
N PRO A 68 -21.01 18.02 15.01
CA PRO A 68 -21.27 17.67 16.40
C PRO A 68 -22.42 18.51 16.98
N ALA A 69 -23.20 17.93 17.91
CA ALA A 69 -24.38 18.57 18.51
C ALA A 69 -24.06 19.86 19.26
N ASP A 70 -22.85 20.00 19.82
CA ASP A 70 -22.38 21.18 20.54
C ASP A 70 -22.19 22.42 19.65
N ARG A 71 -22.15 22.22 18.31
CA ARG A 71 -22.07 23.27 17.31
C ARG A 71 -23.44 23.72 16.77
N ILE A 72 -24.53 23.11 17.21
CA ILE A 72 -25.89 23.47 16.79
C ILE A 72 -26.38 24.63 17.67
N GLN A 73 -26.62 25.78 17.07
CA GLN A 73 -27.07 27.00 17.79
C GLN A 73 -28.58 27.08 17.94
N SER A 74 -29.32 26.77 16.89
CA SER A 74 -30.78 26.80 16.93
C SER A 74 -31.42 25.92 15.87
N VAL A 75 -32.62 25.43 16.17
CA VAL A 75 -33.44 24.64 15.25
C VAL A 75 -34.78 25.35 15.10
N GLU A 76 -35.13 25.77 13.88
CA GLU A 76 -36.41 26.40 13.55
C GLU A 76 -37.27 25.41 12.74
N ILE A 77 -38.44 25.07 13.22
CA ILE A 77 -39.40 24.18 12.55
C ILE A 77 -40.47 25.02 11.87
N ASN A 78 -40.56 24.92 10.53
CA ASN A 78 -41.69 25.51 9.82
C ASN A 78 -42.91 24.60 9.94
N GLY A 79 -43.93 25.06 10.64
CA GLY A 79 -45.12 24.28 10.93
C GLY A 79 -45.94 23.95 9.69
N GLY A 80 -45.83 22.71 9.23
CA GLY A 80 -46.72 22.19 8.17
C GLY A 80 -46.35 20.84 7.58
N ASN A 81 -45.11 20.53 7.32
CA ASN A 81 -44.70 19.25 6.75
C ASN A 81 -43.49 18.64 7.47
N GLU A 82 -43.50 17.34 7.66
CA GLU A 82 -42.38 16.62 8.24
C GLU A 82 -41.14 16.76 7.34
N GLY A 83 -40.08 17.39 7.85
CA GLY A 83 -38.79 17.60 7.15
C GLY A 83 -38.55 19.04 6.67
N GLU A 84 -39.48 19.98 6.85
CA GLU A 84 -39.26 21.41 6.56
C GLU A 84 -38.82 22.16 7.82
N GLY A 85 -37.53 22.47 7.94
CA GLY A 85 -36.94 23.21 9.04
C GLY A 85 -35.54 23.73 8.71
N LEU A 86 -35.05 24.63 9.56
CA LEU A 86 -33.72 25.25 9.43
C LEU A 86 -32.89 24.93 10.67
N VAL A 87 -31.71 24.38 10.48
CA VAL A 87 -30.73 24.13 11.53
C VAL A 87 -29.60 25.14 11.36
N ARG A 88 -29.37 25.99 12.35
CA ARG A 88 -28.24 26.93 12.36
C ARG A 88 -27.08 26.37 13.17
N VAL A 89 -25.91 26.38 12.56
CA VAL A 89 -24.67 25.85 13.13
C VAL A 89 -23.60 26.92 13.23
N ASP A 90 -22.80 26.86 14.31
CA ASP A 90 -21.66 27.77 14.54
C ASP A 90 -20.37 27.08 14.09
N ALA A 91 -20.21 26.95 12.79
CA ALA A 91 -18.98 26.47 12.18
C ALA A 91 -18.94 26.83 10.69
N SER A 92 -17.75 27.14 10.17
CA SER A 92 -17.50 27.29 8.74
C SER A 92 -17.21 25.94 8.07
N GLU A 93 -17.34 25.85 6.74
CA GLU A 93 -17.01 24.64 5.98
C GLU A 93 -15.55 24.19 6.25
N VAL A 94 -14.61 25.14 6.34
CA VAL A 94 -13.20 24.87 6.60
C VAL A 94 -12.97 24.27 7.99
N GLU A 95 -13.69 24.75 9.02
CA GLU A 95 -13.61 24.21 10.38
C GLU A 95 -14.22 22.83 10.48
N LEU A 96 -15.34 22.58 9.82
CA LEU A 96 -15.99 21.27 9.79
C LEU A 96 -15.18 20.25 9.00
N GLU A 97 -14.51 20.66 7.92
CA GLU A 97 -13.57 19.81 7.19
C GLU A 97 -12.34 19.47 8.04
N ALA A 98 -11.81 20.42 8.78
CA ALA A 98 -10.70 20.18 9.69
C ALA A 98 -11.07 19.18 10.80
N LEU A 99 -12.27 19.30 11.38
CA LEU A 99 -12.80 18.36 12.38
C LEU A 99 -13.02 16.95 11.82
N ASN A 100 -13.54 16.85 10.60
CA ASN A 100 -13.80 15.56 9.95
C ASN A 100 -12.52 14.89 9.39
N THR A 101 -11.43 15.65 9.22
CA THR A 101 -10.12 15.12 8.80
C THR A 101 -9.18 14.85 9.97
N ALA A 102 -9.42 15.48 11.13
CA ALA A 102 -8.67 15.25 12.35
C ALA A 102 -8.97 13.84 12.91
N GLY A 103 -7.92 13.06 13.15
CA GLY A 103 -8.07 11.81 13.91
C GLY A 103 -8.43 12.08 15.38
N PRO A 104 -8.91 11.06 16.12
CA PRO A 104 -9.31 11.23 17.53
C PRO A 104 -8.25 11.86 18.44
N GLU A 105 -6.96 11.75 18.09
CA GLU A 105 -5.85 12.34 18.84
C GLU A 105 -5.68 13.85 18.55
N GLU A 106 -6.01 14.33 17.34
CA GLU A 106 -5.97 15.78 17.01
C GLU A 106 -7.14 16.55 17.61
N LEU A 107 -8.28 15.88 17.83
CA LEU A 107 -9.42 16.48 18.51
C LEU A 107 -9.13 16.77 19.99
N VAL A 108 -8.33 15.93 20.65
CA VAL A 108 -7.89 16.15 22.05
C VAL A 108 -6.93 17.34 22.13
N ASP A 109 -5.99 17.47 21.19
CA ASP A 109 -5.07 18.62 21.14
C ASP A 109 -5.80 19.94 20.80
N ALA A 110 -6.80 19.89 19.93
CA ALA A 110 -7.60 21.07 19.61
C ALA A 110 -8.49 21.50 20.81
N GLN A 111 -9.02 20.56 21.58
CA GLN A 111 -9.75 20.85 22.83
C GLN A 111 -8.81 21.39 23.92
N GLU A 112 -7.60 20.87 24.04
CA GLU A 112 -6.61 21.37 25.00
C GLU A 112 -6.12 22.78 24.64
N HIS A 113 -5.95 23.10 23.35
CA HIS A 113 -5.63 24.46 22.89
C HIS A 113 -6.76 25.45 23.17
N GLN A 114 -8.02 25.06 22.94
CA GLN A 114 -9.17 25.92 23.27
C GLN A 114 -9.36 26.11 24.77
N HIS A 115 -8.98 25.10 25.59
CA HIS A 115 -9.00 25.24 27.06
C HIS A 115 -7.88 26.17 27.55
N ARG A 116 -6.72 26.17 26.92
CA ARG A 116 -5.60 27.10 27.21
C ARG A 116 -5.91 28.56 26.83
N GLU A 117 -6.64 28.77 25.75
CA GLU A 117 -7.04 30.13 25.31
C GLU A 117 -8.11 30.76 26.24
N LYS A 118 -8.90 29.95 26.94
CA LYS A 118 -9.90 30.41 27.91
C LYS A 118 -9.37 30.70 29.31
N LEU A 119 -8.12 30.31 29.62
CA LEU A 119 -7.43 30.66 30.86
C LEU A 119 -6.84 32.06 30.74
N GLN A 120 -7.41 33.00 31.49
CA GLN A 120 -6.98 34.41 31.49
C GLN A 120 -5.56 34.62 32.03
N PRO A 121 -4.88 35.73 31.68
CA PRO A 121 -3.44 35.95 31.93
C PRO A 121 -3.01 36.07 33.40
N GLN A 122 -3.88 35.89 34.36
CA GLN A 122 -3.54 36.00 35.78
C GLN A 122 -2.82 34.79 36.39
N ASP A 123 -2.88 33.63 35.77
CA ASP A 123 -2.27 32.38 36.29
C ASP A 123 -0.88 32.07 35.70
N SER A 124 -0.35 32.92 34.83
CA SER A 124 0.96 32.72 34.20
C SER A 124 2.16 32.83 35.14
N GLY A 125 1.96 33.38 36.33
CA GLY A 125 3.02 33.51 37.37
C GLY A 125 3.39 32.16 38.00
N VAL A 126 2.42 31.31 38.24
CA VAL A 126 2.62 30.01 38.94
C VAL A 126 3.31 28.99 38.02
N LEU A 127 3.00 29.00 36.72
CA LEU A 127 3.62 28.10 35.76
C LEU A 127 5.09 28.45 35.50
N ARG A 128 5.44 29.73 35.52
CA ARG A 128 6.83 30.18 35.37
C ARG A 128 7.72 29.82 36.57
N GLU A 129 7.16 29.81 37.77
CA GLU A 129 7.87 29.42 39.00
C GLU A 129 8.11 27.90 39.08
N ILE A 130 7.27 27.10 38.41
CA ILE A 130 7.42 25.65 38.28
C ILE A 130 8.49 25.30 37.21
N GLU A 131 8.57 26.03 36.10
CA GLU A 131 9.58 25.79 35.03
C GLU A 131 11.01 26.14 35.46
N GLU A 132 11.20 27.15 36.33
CA GLU A 132 12.53 27.57 36.80
C GLU A 132 13.14 26.64 37.89
N ASN A 133 12.36 25.77 38.52
CA ASN A 133 12.80 24.94 39.65
C ASN A 133 12.89 23.42 39.38
N ILE A 134 12.80 22.97 38.14
CA ILE A 134 12.93 21.56 37.78
C ILE A 134 14.40 21.21 37.46
N PRO A 135 15.10 20.38 38.27
CA PRO A 135 16.44 19.92 37.95
C PRO A 135 16.41 19.05 36.69
N THR A 136 17.37 19.25 35.80
CA THR A 136 17.52 18.60 34.49
C THR A 136 17.59 17.05 34.47
N ALA A 137 17.57 16.40 35.62
CA ALA A 137 17.48 14.94 35.76
C ALA A 137 16.05 14.37 35.61
N GLU A 138 15.01 15.20 35.60
CA GLU A 138 13.60 14.77 35.47
C GLU A 138 13.05 14.72 34.04
N GLY A 139 13.75 15.27 33.07
CA GLY A 139 13.39 15.12 31.67
C GLY A 139 13.35 13.65 31.18
N VAL A 140 14.12 12.78 31.82
CA VAL A 140 14.11 11.32 31.56
C VAL A 140 12.87 10.66 32.18
N ARG A 141 12.42 11.15 33.35
CA ARG A 141 11.23 10.63 34.04
C ARG A 141 9.93 11.05 33.37
N SER A 142 9.86 12.26 32.82
CA SER A 142 8.67 12.71 32.06
C SER A 142 8.52 11.96 30.76
N MET A 143 9.62 11.57 30.09
CA MET A 143 9.59 10.66 28.93
C MET A 143 9.15 9.24 29.30
N GLU A 144 9.59 8.72 30.45
CA GLU A 144 9.13 7.42 30.96
C GLU A 144 7.65 7.46 31.38
N LEU A 145 7.18 8.57 31.94
CA LEU A 145 5.79 8.74 32.35
C LEU A 145 4.88 8.91 31.13
N SER A 146 5.29 9.67 30.10
CA SER A 146 4.59 9.79 28.82
C SER A 146 4.52 8.45 28.07
N ASN A 147 5.58 7.64 28.11
CA ASN A 147 5.55 6.30 27.56
C ASN A 147 4.61 5.35 28.33
N ARG A 148 4.55 5.46 29.68
CA ARG A 148 3.64 4.68 30.51
C ARG A 148 2.18 5.10 30.33
N LEU A 149 1.88 6.39 30.23
CA LEU A 149 0.53 6.88 29.97
C LEU A 149 0.05 6.52 28.56
N GLY A 150 0.96 6.47 27.57
CA GLY A 150 0.65 5.94 26.23
C GLY A 150 0.46 4.42 26.23
N GLU A 151 1.18 3.67 27.07
CA GLU A 151 0.98 2.23 27.25
C GLU A 151 -0.32 1.90 28.00
N ASP A 152 -0.71 2.72 28.99
CA ASP A 152 -1.95 2.54 29.75
C ASP A 152 -3.20 2.89 28.92
N ALA A 153 -3.13 3.84 28.01
CA ALA A 153 -4.21 4.15 27.07
C ALA A 153 -4.40 3.03 26.03
N ASP A 154 -3.32 2.38 25.58
CA ASP A 154 -3.38 1.19 24.70
C ASP A 154 -3.85 -0.08 25.47
N GLN A 155 -3.71 -0.12 26.80
CA GLN A 155 -4.14 -1.26 27.63
C GLN A 155 -5.60 -1.17 28.10
N GLN A 156 -6.21 0.02 28.08
CA GLN A 156 -7.63 0.21 28.45
C GLN A 156 -8.63 -0.10 27.34
N GLN A 157 -8.15 -0.40 26.11
CA GLN A 157 -9.02 -1.04 25.12
C GLN A 157 -9.17 -2.52 25.48
N THR A 158 -10.04 -2.81 26.45
CA THR A 158 -10.55 -4.16 26.68
C THR A 158 -11.04 -4.75 25.37
N PRO A 159 -10.59 -5.99 25.00
CA PRO A 159 -11.19 -6.65 23.85
C PRO A 159 -12.69 -6.76 24.07
N PRO A 160 -13.53 -6.50 23.08
CA PRO A 160 -14.97 -6.69 23.22
C PRO A 160 -15.23 -8.11 23.68
N ALA A 161 -16.06 -8.23 24.72
CA ALA A 161 -16.43 -9.50 25.32
C ALA A 161 -16.87 -10.47 24.24
N ASP A 162 -16.22 -11.61 24.24
CA ASP A 162 -16.39 -12.72 23.33
C ASP A 162 -17.85 -13.18 23.32
N GLY A 163 -18.55 -13.02 22.22
CA GLY A 163 -19.95 -13.43 22.06
C GLY A 163 -20.43 -13.56 20.62
N GLN A 164 -19.69 -13.06 19.64
CA GLN A 164 -20.05 -13.28 18.24
C GLN A 164 -19.02 -14.16 17.53
N ARG A 165 -19.34 -15.45 17.42
CA ARG A 165 -18.71 -16.40 16.49
C ARG A 165 -18.90 -15.89 15.05
N ARG A 166 -18.05 -14.97 14.62
CA ARG A 166 -17.88 -14.68 13.18
C ARG A 166 -17.16 -15.86 12.56
N GLY A 167 -17.73 -16.39 11.49
CA GLY A 167 -17.36 -17.60 10.76
C GLY A 167 -15.86 -17.86 10.64
N GLY A 168 -15.48 -19.10 10.85
CA GLY A 168 -14.11 -19.60 11.06
C GLY A 168 -13.17 -19.38 9.90
N MET A 169 -12.54 -18.21 9.85
CA MET A 169 -11.32 -18.05 9.10
C MET A 169 -10.16 -18.64 9.94
N PRO A 170 -9.28 -19.50 9.38
CA PRO A 170 -8.13 -20.06 10.10
C PRO A 170 -7.31 -18.94 10.75
N GLN A 171 -6.81 -19.16 11.97
CA GLN A 171 -6.04 -18.15 12.72
C GLN A 171 -4.86 -17.58 11.93
N ILE A 172 -4.25 -18.38 11.04
CA ILE A 172 -3.18 -17.97 10.13
C ILE A 172 -3.60 -16.80 9.22
N LEU A 173 -4.83 -16.81 8.69
CA LEU A 173 -5.31 -15.73 7.80
C LEU A 173 -5.51 -14.39 8.53
N ARG A 174 -5.61 -14.40 9.86
CA ARG A 174 -5.71 -13.18 10.68
C ARG A 174 -4.35 -12.51 10.92
N VAL A 175 -3.25 -13.24 10.74
CA VAL A 175 -1.88 -12.73 10.89
C VAL A 175 -1.37 -12.11 9.59
N LEU A 176 -1.94 -12.51 8.44
CA LEU A 176 -1.55 -12.03 7.13
C LEU A 176 -1.92 -10.55 6.96
N GLY A 177 -0.92 -9.72 6.78
CA GLY A 177 -1.02 -8.26 6.66
C GLY A 177 -0.27 -7.72 5.44
N PRO A 178 0.24 -6.47 5.54
CA PRO A 178 0.94 -5.82 4.43
C PRO A 178 2.13 -6.60 3.88
N GLY A 179 2.85 -7.36 4.73
CA GLY A 179 4.00 -8.16 4.34
C GLY A 179 3.65 -9.32 3.43
N PHE A 180 2.60 -10.07 3.76
CA PHE A 180 2.10 -11.13 2.88
C PHE A 180 1.59 -10.56 1.54
N MET A 181 0.87 -9.44 1.61
CA MET A 181 0.37 -8.76 0.41
C MET A 181 1.51 -8.28 -0.50
N ALA A 182 2.59 -7.72 0.08
CA ALA A 182 3.78 -7.34 -0.67
C ALA A 182 4.42 -8.54 -1.38
N GLY A 183 4.54 -9.68 -0.69
CA GLY A 183 5.07 -10.91 -1.27
C GLY A 183 4.17 -11.50 -2.37
N ALA A 184 2.86 -11.47 -2.18
CA ALA A 184 1.89 -11.96 -3.16
C ALA A 184 1.84 -11.04 -4.40
N ALA A 185 1.84 -9.72 -4.21
CA ALA A 185 1.88 -8.73 -5.29
C ALA A 185 3.23 -8.73 -6.02
N GLY A 186 4.32 -9.14 -5.36
CA GLY A 186 5.63 -9.30 -5.98
C GLY A 186 5.71 -10.40 -7.05
N ASN A 187 4.71 -11.27 -7.11
CA ASN A 187 4.51 -12.20 -8.24
C ASN A 187 3.42 -11.66 -9.18
N ASP A 188 3.54 -10.41 -9.58
CA ASP A 188 2.67 -9.79 -10.58
C ASP A 188 2.78 -10.47 -11.95
N ALA A 189 1.90 -10.14 -12.87
CA ALA A 189 1.87 -10.78 -14.18
C ALA A 189 3.18 -10.55 -14.97
N SER A 190 3.81 -9.39 -14.74
CA SER A 190 5.10 -9.07 -15.36
C SER A 190 6.24 -9.89 -14.76
N ALA A 191 6.26 -10.09 -13.45
CA ALA A 191 7.25 -10.92 -12.76
C ALA A 191 7.15 -12.40 -13.18
N VAL A 192 5.93 -12.97 -13.23
CA VAL A 192 5.70 -14.34 -13.71
C VAL A 192 6.28 -14.55 -15.11
N THR A 193 6.07 -13.58 -16.00
CA THR A 193 6.64 -13.62 -17.35
C THR A 193 8.17 -13.50 -17.32
N ALA A 194 8.73 -12.59 -16.52
CA ALA A 194 10.19 -12.43 -16.39
C ALA A 194 10.87 -13.69 -15.85
N TYR A 195 10.29 -14.34 -14.83
CA TYR A 195 10.78 -15.62 -14.31
C TYR A 195 10.70 -16.74 -15.36
N SER A 196 9.63 -16.75 -16.16
CA SER A 196 9.48 -17.73 -17.24
C SER A 196 10.54 -17.55 -18.32
N ILE A 197 10.86 -16.31 -18.69
CA ILE A 197 11.93 -15.97 -19.65
C ILE A 197 13.29 -16.38 -19.07
N ASP A 198 13.55 -16.05 -17.82
CA ASP A 198 14.82 -16.41 -17.16
C ASP A 198 15.05 -17.92 -17.15
N GLY A 199 14.07 -18.72 -16.73
CA GLY A 199 14.17 -20.16 -16.75
C GLY A 199 14.33 -20.73 -18.16
N ALA A 200 13.66 -20.18 -19.16
CA ALA A 200 13.77 -20.63 -20.54
C ALA A 200 15.11 -20.26 -21.20
N GLN A 201 15.75 -19.16 -20.81
CA GLN A 201 17.01 -18.68 -21.39
C GLN A 201 18.25 -19.15 -20.61
N ASN A 202 18.17 -19.17 -19.27
CA ASN A 202 19.29 -19.46 -18.38
C ASN A 202 19.15 -20.80 -17.63
N GLY A 203 18.06 -21.55 -17.87
CA GLY A 203 17.81 -22.82 -17.18
C GLY A 203 17.74 -22.65 -15.67
N TYR A 204 18.60 -23.34 -14.94
CA TYR A 204 18.68 -23.26 -13.48
C TYR A 204 19.74 -22.27 -12.99
N GLY A 205 20.39 -21.52 -13.89
CA GLY A 205 21.56 -20.68 -13.60
C GLY A 205 21.32 -19.61 -12.52
N HIS A 206 20.09 -19.11 -12.39
CA HIS A 206 19.74 -18.05 -11.43
C HIS A 206 18.98 -18.54 -10.18
N LEU A 207 18.80 -19.87 -9.96
CA LEU A 207 18.11 -20.37 -8.75
C LEU A 207 18.83 -19.96 -7.45
N TRP A 208 20.15 -19.91 -7.43
CA TRP A 208 20.94 -19.42 -6.28
C TRP A 208 20.63 -17.97 -5.95
N LEU A 209 20.30 -17.14 -6.95
CA LEU A 209 20.00 -15.72 -6.78
C LEU A 209 18.67 -15.54 -6.05
N LEU A 210 17.67 -16.39 -6.32
CA LEU A 210 16.42 -16.40 -5.56
C LEU A 210 16.63 -16.82 -4.10
N LEU A 211 17.48 -17.83 -3.85
CA LEU A 211 17.82 -18.23 -2.49
C LEU A 211 18.51 -17.07 -1.74
N LEU A 212 19.46 -16.40 -2.38
CA LEU A 212 20.18 -15.26 -1.82
C LEU A 212 19.25 -14.04 -1.64
N SER A 213 18.35 -13.77 -2.59
CA SER A 213 17.42 -12.64 -2.51
C SER A 213 16.42 -12.78 -1.36
N THR A 214 16.12 -13.99 -0.89
CA THR A 214 15.14 -14.21 0.19
C THR A 214 15.51 -13.48 1.49
N PRO A 215 16.68 -13.67 2.12
CA PRO A 215 17.05 -12.92 3.32
C PRO A 215 17.28 -11.42 3.02
N MET A 216 17.70 -11.06 1.81
CA MET A 216 17.86 -9.68 1.37
C MET A 216 16.50 -8.97 1.32
N TYR A 217 15.52 -9.57 0.66
CA TYR A 217 14.16 -9.04 0.56
C TYR A 217 13.49 -8.98 1.93
N GLN A 218 13.68 -10.01 2.79
CA GLN A 218 13.23 -9.99 4.17
C GLN A 218 13.80 -8.78 4.95
N ALA A 219 15.09 -8.48 4.79
CA ALA A 219 15.71 -7.34 5.47
C ALA A 219 15.17 -6.00 4.97
N VAL A 220 14.95 -5.85 3.66
CA VAL A 220 14.34 -4.65 3.05
C VAL A 220 12.94 -4.44 3.60
N GLN A 221 12.08 -5.45 3.51
CA GLN A 221 10.69 -5.36 3.96
C GLN A 221 10.56 -5.15 5.47
N TYR A 222 11.40 -5.83 6.27
CA TYR A 222 11.42 -5.62 7.72
C TYR A 222 11.86 -4.19 8.11
N THR A 223 12.81 -3.63 7.37
CA THR A 223 13.23 -2.24 7.57
C THR A 223 12.09 -1.27 7.25
N CYS A 224 11.37 -1.51 6.15
CA CYS A 224 10.19 -0.73 5.78
C CYS A 224 9.12 -0.80 6.88
N ALA A 225 8.80 -2.01 7.36
CA ALA A 225 7.83 -2.20 8.44
C ALA A 225 8.25 -1.47 9.72
N LYS A 226 9.54 -1.56 10.08
CA LYS A 226 10.08 -0.88 11.26
C LYS A 226 10.02 0.64 11.12
N ILE A 227 10.33 1.20 9.95
CA ILE A 227 10.21 2.63 9.68
C ILE A 227 8.74 3.06 9.84
N GLY A 228 7.79 2.41 9.18
CA GLY A 228 6.37 2.75 9.26
C GLY A 228 5.82 2.70 10.69
N ARG A 229 6.23 1.69 11.47
CA ARG A 229 5.81 1.53 12.88
C ARG A 229 6.40 2.57 13.83
N VAL A 230 7.70 2.84 13.69
CA VAL A 230 8.41 3.73 14.62
C VAL A 230 8.10 5.19 14.34
N THR A 231 8.06 5.56 13.06
CA THR A 231 7.82 6.96 12.66
C THR A 231 6.34 7.31 12.60
N ARG A 232 5.45 6.32 12.40
CA ARG A 232 4.04 6.50 12.06
C ARG A 232 3.82 7.35 10.80
N MET A 233 4.80 7.36 9.91
CA MET A 233 4.80 8.14 8.68
C MET A 233 5.02 7.22 7.48
N GLY A 234 4.51 7.62 6.30
CA GLY A 234 4.85 6.99 5.03
C GLY A 234 6.29 7.31 4.61
N LEU A 235 6.88 6.53 3.69
CA LEU A 235 8.27 6.72 3.29
C LEU A 235 8.54 8.11 2.71
N ALA A 236 7.66 8.61 1.83
CA ALA A 236 7.78 9.95 1.25
C ALA A 236 7.67 11.05 2.32
N GLU A 237 6.78 10.88 3.32
CA GLU A 237 6.63 11.79 4.44
C GLU A 237 7.93 11.86 5.26
N VAL A 238 8.50 10.69 5.62
CA VAL A 238 9.78 10.61 6.35
C VAL A 238 10.91 11.30 5.58
N LEU A 239 11.00 11.05 4.28
CA LEU A 239 12.03 11.67 3.42
C LEU A 239 11.85 13.18 3.36
N ARG A 240 10.62 13.67 3.17
CA ARG A 240 10.31 15.11 3.11
C ARG A 240 10.67 15.82 4.42
N GLU A 241 10.27 15.26 5.55
CA GLU A 241 10.42 15.94 6.85
C GLU A 241 11.85 15.91 7.38
N HIS A 242 12.58 14.80 7.16
CA HIS A 242 13.89 14.62 7.78
C HIS A 242 15.08 14.79 6.83
N TYR A 243 14.87 14.66 5.51
CA TYR A 243 15.93 14.73 4.51
C TYR A 243 15.70 15.81 3.46
N GLY A 244 14.51 16.43 3.47
CA GLY A 244 14.15 17.55 2.61
C GLY A 244 13.29 17.16 1.41
N HIS A 245 12.55 18.15 0.92
CA HIS A 245 11.56 17.97 -0.14
C HIS A 245 12.14 17.35 -1.42
N TRP A 246 13.32 17.79 -1.88
CA TRP A 246 13.93 17.27 -3.10
C TRP A 246 14.30 15.79 -3.03
N VAL A 247 14.69 15.29 -1.85
CA VAL A 247 14.98 13.86 -1.65
C VAL A 247 13.69 13.05 -1.77
N ALA A 248 12.59 13.54 -1.21
CA ALA A 248 11.28 12.92 -1.36
C ALA A 248 10.81 12.92 -2.83
N VAL A 249 11.02 14.03 -3.56
CA VAL A 249 10.70 14.14 -4.99
C VAL A 249 11.48 13.11 -5.80
N ILE A 250 12.80 12.97 -5.57
CA ILE A 250 13.63 11.98 -6.29
C ILE A 250 13.12 10.55 -6.01
N ALA A 251 12.83 10.21 -4.74
CA ALA A 251 12.31 8.90 -4.37
C ALA A 251 10.94 8.63 -5.02
N ALA A 252 10.05 9.63 -5.05
CA ALA A 252 8.77 9.54 -5.72
C ALA A 252 8.91 9.37 -7.24
N LEU A 253 9.82 10.10 -7.90
CA LEU A 253 10.09 9.97 -9.33
C LEU A 253 10.61 8.57 -9.69
N VAL A 254 11.56 8.04 -8.89
CA VAL A 254 12.06 6.66 -9.03
C VAL A 254 10.89 5.67 -9.00
N LEU A 255 10.02 5.80 -8.00
CA LEU A 255 8.85 4.95 -7.88
C LEU A 255 7.87 5.10 -9.04
N ILE A 256 7.55 6.35 -9.45
CA ILE A 256 6.61 6.63 -10.54
C ILE A 256 7.09 5.96 -11.83
N VAL A 257 8.36 6.12 -12.20
CA VAL A 257 8.92 5.52 -13.42
C VAL A 257 8.82 4.00 -13.39
N ALA A 258 9.22 3.38 -12.28
CA ALA A 258 9.12 1.93 -12.11
C ALA A 258 7.65 1.46 -12.18
N ASN A 259 6.75 2.12 -11.44
CA ASN A 259 5.36 1.70 -11.36
C ASN A 259 4.60 1.90 -12.67
N LEU A 260 4.79 3.00 -13.38
CA LEU A 260 4.16 3.20 -14.68
C LEU A 260 4.59 2.12 -15.69
N SER A 261 5.87 1.74 -15.67
CA SER A 261 6.39 0.64 -16.50
C SER A 261 5.75 -0.69 -16.13
N LEU A 262 5.68 -1.02 -14.81
CA LEU A 262 5.10 -2.27 -14.32
C LEU A 262 3.58 -2.34 -14.55
N ILE A 263 2.82 -1.26 -14.27
CA ILE A 263 1.37 -1.23 -14.54
C ILE A 263 1.10 -1.43 -16.04
N THR A 264 1.91 -0.79 -16.90
CA THR A 264 1.82 -0.96 -18.34
C THR A 264 2.05 -2.42 -18.73
N ALA A 265 3.11 -3.03 -18.19
CA ALA A 265 3.48 -4.42 -18.41
C ALA A 265 2.39 -5.39 -17.92
N ASP A 266 1.83 -5.16 -16.74
CA ASP A 266 0.78 -6.00 -16.17
C ASP A 266 -0.53 -5.92 -16.94
N LEU A 267 -0.92 -4.72 -17.41
CA LEU A 267 -2.09 -4.56 -18.30
C LEU A 267 -1.93 -5.36 -19.59
N VAL A 268 -0.74 -5.32 -20.19
CA VAL A 268 -0.42 -6.08 -21.41
C VAL A 268 -0.38 -7.58 -21.10
N ALA A 269 0.20 -7.99 -19.98
CA ALA A 269 0.28 -9.39 -19.56
C ALA A 269 -1.11 -9.99 -19.30
N ILE A 270 -2.02 -9.26 -18.63
CA ILE A 270 -3.41 -9.67 -18.44
C ILE A 270 -4.10 -9.83 -19.80
N GLY A 271 -3.93 -8.84 -20.69
CA GLY A 271 -4.47 -8.90 -22.05
C GLY A 271 -3.98 -10.12 -22.81
N SER A 272 -2.68 -10.41 -22.76
CA SER A 272 -2.06 -11.57 -23.41
C SER A 272 -2.54 -12.91 -22.81
N GLY A 273 -2.75 -12.96 -21.48
CA GLY A 273 -3.38 -14.12 -20.85
C GLY A 273 -4.81 -14.37 -21.31
N LEU A 274 -5.60 -13.31 -21.49
CA LEU A 274 -6.95 -13.40 -22.05
C LEU A 274 -6.96 -13.78 -23.53
N GLU A 275 -6.02 -13.25 -24.33
CA GLU A 275 -5.83 -13.64 -25.73
C GLU A 275 -5.54 -15.13 -25.88
N LEU A 276 -4.69 -15.69 -25.01
CA LEU A 276 -4.33 -17.11 -25.01
C LEU A 276 -5.55 -18.03 -24.89
N VAL A 277 -6.59 -17.63 -24.14
CA VAL A 277 -7.80 -18.42 -23.91
C VAL A 277 -8.87 -18.12 -24.97
N THR A 278 -9.06 -16.85 -25.31
CA THR A 278 -10.18 -16.40 -26.16
C THR A 278 -9.85 -16.36 -27.64
N GLY A 279 -8.56 -16.25 -28.00
CA GLY A 279 -8.10 -15.99 -29.37
C GLY A 279 -8.33 -14.55 -29.85
N ILE A 280 -8.85 -13.66 -29.00
CA ILE A 280 -9.06 -12.24 -29.33
C ILE A 280 -7.79 -11.49 -28.96
N ALA A 281 -7.29 -10.62 -29.85
CA ALA A 281 -6.04 -9.88 -29.62
C ALA A 281 -6.06 -9.11 -28.29
N TRP A 282 -4.96 -9.21 -27.53
CA TRP A 282 -4.78 -8.69 -26.18
C TRP A 282 -5.18 -7.22 -26.01
N ILE A 283 -4.98 -6.42 -27.06
CA ILE A 283 -5.22 -4.97 -27.02
C ILE A 283 -6.70 -4.62 -26.74
N TRP A 284 -7.63 -5.47 -27.11
CA TRP A 284 -9.06 -5.26 -26.86
C TRP A 284 -9.44 -5.44 -25.39
N PHE A 285 -8.63 -6.17 -24.64
CA PHE A 285 -8.87 -6.41 -23.22
C PHE A 285 -8.28 -5.32 -22.33
N VAL A 286 -7.25 -4.59 -22.77
CA VAL A 286 -6.51 -3.64 -21.95
C VAL A 286 -7.41 -2.53 -21.40
N VAL A 287 -8.26 -1.92 -22.24
CA VAL A 287 -9.17 -0.85 -21.81
C VAL A 287 -10.24 -1.34 -20.84
N PRO A 288 -10.99 -2.42 -21.11
CA PRO A 288 -11.97 -2.96 -20.17
C PRO A 288 -11.35 -3.39 -18.84
N VAL A 289 -10.18 -4.01 -18.87
CA VAL A 289 -9.45 -4.44 -17.66
C VAL A 289 -9.02 -3.22 -16.83
N ALA A 290 -8.45 -2.20 -17.47
CA ALA A 290 -8.06 -0.96 -16.80
C ALA A 290 -9.27 -0.27 -16.14
N ALA A 291 -10.41 -0.17 -16.85
CA ALA A 291 -11.63 0.40 -16.31
C ALA A 291 -12.18 -0.39 -15.12
N LEU A 292 -12.17 -1.73 -15.21
CA LEU A 292 -12.57 -2.62 -14.13
C LEU A 292 -11.69 -2.45 -12.90
N LEU A 293 -10.37 -2.44 -13.08
CA LEU A 293 -9.39 -2.26 -12.00
C LEU A 293 -9.53 -0.90 -11.34
N TRP A 294 -9.69 0.17 -12.14
CA TRP A 294 -9.96 1.50 -11.61
C TRP A 294 -11.20 1.51 -10.73
N TYR A 295 -12.32 0.95 -11.23
CA TYR A 295 -13.56 0.89 -10.49
C TYR A 295 -13.41 0.14 -9.15
N PHE A 296 -12.76 -1.02 -9.18
CA PHE A 296 -12.56 -1.81 -7.96
C PHE A 296 -11.62 -1.11 -6.96
N THR A 297 -10.56 -0.47 -7.45
CA THR A 297 -9.59 0.20 -6.57
C THR A 297 -10.16 1.47 -5.93
N VAL A 298 -11.04 2.19 -6.65
CA VAL A 298 -11.61 3.47 -6.18
C VAL A 298 -12.83 3.26 -5.29
N PHE A 299 -13.70 2.27 -5.60
CA PHE A 299 -15.01 2.16 -4.97
C PHE A 299 -15.18 0.93 -4.06
N ARG A 300 -14.22 0.03 -3.98
CA ARG A 300 -14.31 -1.17 -3.14
C ARG A 300 -13.38 -1.11 -1.94
N ASP A 301 -13.82 -1.74 -0.84
CA ASP A 301 -13.05 -1.81 0.39
C ASP A 301 -11.80 -2.68 0.21
N PHE A 302 -10.70 -2.24 0.80
CA PHE A 302 -9.41 -2.95 0.81
C PHE A 302 -9.52 -4.39 1.33
N GLU A 303 -10.38 -4.65 2.31
CA GLU A 303 -10.62 -6.00 2.85
C GLU A 303 -11.22 -6.97 1.81
N THR A 304 -12.08 -6.48 0.93
CA THR A 304 -12.64 -7.27 -0.18
C THR A 304 -11.56 -7.60 -1.21
N LEU A 305 -10.73 -6.62 -1.57
CA LEU A 305 -9.59 -6.80 -2.46
C LEU A 305 -8.62 -7.83 -1.88
N LYS A 306 -8.26 -7.73 -0.60
CA LYS A 306 -7.38 -8.68 0.11
C LYS A 306 -7.87 -10.13 0.01
N LYS A 307 -9.18 -10.38 0.17
CA LYS A 307 -9.76 -11.73 0.04
C LYS A 307 -9.64 -12.28 -1.38
N ILE A 308 -9.92 -11.45 -2.38
CA ILE A 308 -9.77 -11.81 -3.80
C ILE A 308 -8.30 -12.14 -4.09
N PHE A 309 -7.37 -11.35 -3.59
CA PHE A 309 -5.93 -11.53 -3.77
C PHE A 309 -5.43 -12.85 -3.19
N ILE A 310 -5.84 -13.19 -1.96
CA ILE A 310 -5.49 -14.47 -1.34
C ILE A 310 -6.03 -15.64 -2.17
N LEU A 311 -7.28 -15.55 -2.64
CA LEU A 311 -7.87 -16.60 -3.46
C LEU A 311 -7.12 -16.78 -4.79
N MET A 312 -6.74 -15.68 -5.45
CA MET A 312 -6.03 -15.72 -6.72
C MET A 312 -4.58 -16.21 -6.57
N SER A 313 -3.94 -15.92 -5.43
CA SER A 313 -2.59 -16.45 -5.11
C SER A 313 -2.56 -17.99 -5.06
N LEU A 314 -3.70 -18.66 -4.84
CA LEU A 314 -3.78 -20.12 -4.89
C LEU A 314 -3.50 -20.68 -6.30
N ALA A 315 -3.71 -19.89 -7.36
CA ALA A 315 -3.38 -20.31 -8.72
C ALA A 315 -1.87 -20.60 -8.90
N PHE A 316 -1.00 -19.97 -8.10
CA PHE A 316 0.45 -20.21 -8.15
C PHE A 316 0.86 -21.60 -7.65
N ILE A 317 0.00 -22.30 -6.91
CA ILE A 317 0.24 -23.71 -6.50
C ILE A 317 0.42 -24.61 -7.73
N VAL A 318 -0.20 -24.24 -8.85
CA VAL A 318 -0.05 -24.97 -10.13
C VAL A 318 1.42 -25.04 -10.56
N TYR A 319 2.19 -23.97 -10.37
CA TYR A 319 3.62 -23.99 -10.73
C TYR A 319 4.42 -24.99 -9.89
N ALA A 320 4.13 -25.09 -8.59
CA ALA A 320 4.78 -26.08 -7.73
C ALA A 320 4.45 -27.52 -8.19
N PHE A 321 3.19 -27.77 -8.51
CA PHE A 321 2.77 -29.07 -9.03
C PHE A 321 3.44 -29.39 -10.38
N THR A 322 3.45 -28.44 -11.32
CA THR A 322 4.06 -28.58 -12.63
C THR A 322 5.57 -28.80 -12.55
N ALA A 323 6.25 -28.08 -11.65
CA ALA A 323 7.69 -28.23 -11.43
C ALA A 323 8.06 -29.65 -10.96
N ILE A 324 7.27 -30.24 -10.07
CA ILE A 324 7.50 -31.62 -9.60
C ILE A 324 7.22 -32.63 -10.74
N GLN A 325 6.15 -32.44 -11.49
CA GLN A 325 5.75 -33.34 -12.58
C GLN A 325 6.63 -33.22 -13.82
N SER A 326 7.39 -32.14 -13.98
CA SER A 326 8.34 -31.99 -15.09
C SER A 326 9.58 -32.91 -14.96
N HIS A 327 9.69 -33.65 -13.86
CA HIS A 327 10.78 -34.58 -13.57
C HIS A 327 12.18 -33.99 -13.73
N PRO A 328 12.49 -32.85 -13.05
CA PRO A 328 13.79 -32.23 -13.15
C PRO A 328 14.88 -33.10 -12.56
N ASN A 329 16.12 -32.92 -13.04
CA ASN A 329 17.25 -33.54 -12.38
C ASN A 329 17.54 -32.80 -11.06
N TRP A 330 17.01 -33.34 -9.96
CA TRP A 330 17.12 -32.74 -8.63
C TRP A 330 18.57 -32.52 -8.18
N GLY A 331 19.52 -33.34 -8.62
CA GLY A 331 20.95 -33.15 -8.33
C GLY A 331 21.46 -31.83 -8.96
N THR A 332 21.15 -31.60 -10.23
CA THR A 332 21.49 -30.37 -10.94
C THR A 332 20.77 -29.17 -10.36
N VAL A 333 19.48 -29.31 -10.03
CA VAL A 333 18.68 -28.24 -9.41
C VAL A 333 19.29 -27.81 -8.07
N LEU A 334 19.58 -28.77 -7.18
CA LEU A 334 20.19 -28.46 -5.88
C LEU A 334 21.58 -27.83 -6.05
N PHE A 335 22.39 -28.36 -6.97
CA PHE A 335 23.70 -27.78 -7.24
C PHE A 335 23.57 -26.29 -7.63
N ASN A 336 22.73 -25.96 -8.62
CA ASN A 336 22.53 -24.58 -9.07
C ASN A 336 21.79 -23.70 -8.05
N THR A 337 21.10 -24.30 -7.08
CA THR A 337 20.47 -23.54 -5.99
C THR A 337 21.49 -23.09 -4.94
N PHE A 338 22.49 -23.92 -4.63
CA PHE A 338 23.45 -23.65 -3.56
C PHE A 338 24.82 -23.18 -4.04
N VAL A 339 25.16 -23.41 -5.32
CA VAL A 339 26.43 -23.01 -5.90
C VAL A 339 26.20 -21.84 -6.85
N PRO A 340 26.65 -20.61 -6.49
CA PRO A 340 26.52 -19.45 -7.37
C PRO A 340 27.26 -19.67 -8.69
N HIS A 341 26.58 -19.45 -9.79
CA HIS A 341 27.15 -19.41 -11.13
C HIS A 341 26.72 -18.10 -11.80
N VAL A 342 27.68 -17.37 -12.36
CA VAL A 342 27.42 -16.08 -13.01
C VAL A 342 27.99 -16.12 -14.42
N ASP A 343 27.11 -16.06 -15.40
CA ASP A 343 27.48 -15.87 -16.79
C ASP A 343 27.54 -14.37 -17.09
N PHE A 344 28.75 -13.88 -17.41
CA PHE A 344 28.99 -12.47 -17.71
C PHE A 344 28.61 -12.11 -19.15
N ASN A 345 27.45 -12.57 -19.62
CA ASN A 345 26.86 -12.14 -20.87
C ASN A 345 25.66 -11.19 -20.62
N PHE A 346 25.34 -10.36 -21.60
CA PHE A 346 24.27 -9.37 -21.47
C PHE A 346 22.91 -10.00 -21.14
N ALA A 347 22.57 -11.13 -21.77
CA ALA A 347 21.29 -11.81 -21.55
C ALA A 347 21.14 -12.30 -20.10
N SER A 348 22.18 -12.95 -19.55
CA SER A 348 22.15 -13.42 -18.16
C SER A 348 22.14 -12.27 -17.15
N ILE A 349 22.95 -11.22 -17.37
CA ILE A 349 22.98 -10.04 -16.49
C ILE A 349 21.63 -9.33 -16.50
N SER A 350 21.04 -9.11 -17.69
CA SER A 350 19.74 -8.45 -17.79
C SER A 350 18.61 -9.26 -17.16
N ALA A 351 18.64 -10.59 -17.29
CA ALA A 351 17.71 -11.49 -16.63
C ALA A 351 17.88 -11.48 -15.10
N ALA A 352 19.12 -11.45 -14.60
CA ALA A 352 19.38 -11.32 -13.17
C ALA A 352 18.89 -9.98 -12.61
N VAL A 353 19.09 -8.85 -13.32
CA VAL A 353 18.54 -7.55 -12.94
C VAL A 353 17.02 -7.55 -12.96
N ALA A 354 16.39 -8.14 -13.98
CA ALA A 354 14.94 -8.28 -14.07
C ALA A 354 14.40 -9.13 -12.90
N LEU A 355 15.04 -10.24 -12.56
CA LEU A 355 14.68 -11.11 -11.45
C LEU A 355 14.77 -10.37 -10.10
N LEU A 356 15.87 -9.63 -9.86
CA LEU A 356 16.01 -8.83 -8.65
C LEU A 356 15.00 -7.68 -8.61
N GLY A 357 14.69 -7.05 -9.75
CA GLY A 357 13.69 -6.01 -9.87
C GLY A 357 12.27 -6.50 -9.63
N ALA A 358 11.96 -7.71 -10.07
CA ALA A 358 10.68 -8.36 -9.78
C ALA A 358 10.54 -8.72 -8.29
N THR A 359 11.62 -9.20 -7.64
CA THR A 359 11.59 -9.58 -6.22
C THR A 359 11.67 -8.37 -5.28
N ILE A 360 12.60 -7.43 -5.49
CA ILE A 360 12.85 -6.27 -4.63
C ILE A 360 12.40 -5.00 -5.36
N SER A 361 11.10 -4.90 -5.58
CA SER A 361 10.52 -3.81 -6.36
C SER A 361 10.36 -2.51 -5.55
N PRO A 362 10.54 -1.33 -6.18
CA PRO A 362 10.33 -0.03 -5.55
C PRO A 362 8.96 0.13 -4.88
N TYR A 363 7.90 -0.36 -5.51
CA TYR A 363 6.53 -0.22 -4.99
C TYR A 363 6.32 -1.00 -3.69
N ASN A 364 6.94 -2.17 -3.54
CA ASN A 364 6.85 -2.97 -2.32
C ASN A 364 7.47 -2.25 -1.12
N ILE A 365 8.50 -1.42 -1.34
CA ILE A 365 9.13 -0.59 -0.31
C ILE A 365 8.15 0.46 0.21
N PHE A 366 7.53 1.23 -0.67
CA PHE A 366 6.53 2.24 -0.27
C PHE A 366 5.29 1.62 0.34
N TRP A 367 4.78 0.54 -0.29
CA TRP A 367 3.62 -0.19 0.19
C TRP A 367 3.83 -0.72 1.61
N GLN A 368 4.98 -1.33 1.90
CA GLN A 368 5.23 -1.91 3.21
C GLN A 368 5.34 -0.86 4.32
N VAL A 369 6.00 0.28 4.05
CA VAL A 369 6.08 1.39 5.03
C VAL A 369 4.69 1.91 5.35
N GLN A 370 3.90 2.19 4.32
CA GLN A 370 2.54 2.72 4.50
C GLN A 370 1.58 1.69 5.08
N GLY A 371 1.65 0.45 4.61
CA GLY A 371 0.79 -0.63 5.10
C GLY A 371 1.01 -0.89 6.60
N GLU A 372 2.26 -0.86 7.06
CA GLU A 372 2.54 -1.02 8.49
C GLU A 372 2.17 0.22 9.33
N LYS A 373 2.16 1.42 8.75
CA LYS A 373 1.59 2.62 9.40
C LYS A 373 0.08 2.45 9.66
N GLU A 374 -0.65 1.91 8.69
CA GLU A 374 -2.11 1.78 8.73
C GLU A 374 -2.59 0.49 9.43
N GLU A 375 -1.77 -0.56 9.47
CA GLU A 375 -2.15 -1.87 10.04
C GLU A 375 -2.26 -1.82 11.56
N LYS A 376 -3.41 -2.21 12.10
CA LYS A 376 -3.66 -2.29 13.55
C LYS A 376 -3.15 -3.61 14.13
N ARG A 377 -1.94 -3.61 14.70
CA ARG A 377 -1.38 -4.78 15.40
C ARG A 377 -1.46 -4.58 16.91
N PRO A 378 -1.92 -5.58 17.69
CA PRO A 378 -2.01 -5.46 19.15
C PRO A 378 -0.64 -5.55 19.84
N GLY A 379 -0.55 -5.01 21.04
CA GLY A 379 0.60 -5.15 21.95
C GLY A 379 1.72 -4.12 21.75
N PRO A 380 2.78 -4.20 22.56
CA PRO A 380 3.91 -3.28 22.54
C PRO A 380 4.72 -3.39 21.26
N LEU A 381 5.53 -2.36 20.95
CA LEU A 381 6.31 -2.26 19.72
C LEU A 381 7.15 -3.52 19.38
N PRO A 382 7.86 -4.18 20.31
CA PRO A 382 8.60 -5.40 20.00
C PRO A 382 7.70 -6.54 19.51
N GLN A 383 6.51 -6.69 20.08
CA GLN A 383 5.53 -7.69 19.66
C GLN A 383 4.96 -7.36 18.29
N LYS A 384 4.59 -6.09 18.04
CA LYS A 384 4.13 -5.60 16.72
C LYS A 384 5.17 -5.87 15.64
N LEU A 385 6.47 -5.59 15.92
CA LEU A 385 7.56 -5.87 14.98
C LEU A 385 7.81 -7.36 14.76
N ARG A 386 7.64 -8.21 15.79
CA ARG A 386 7.74 -9.66 15.62
C ARG A 386 6.61 -10.21 14.74
N MET A 387 5.39 -9.71 14.92
CA MET A 387 4.25 -10.08 14.06
C MET A 387 4.47 -9.62 12.62
N ALA A 388 4.96 -8.39 12.41
CA ALA A 388 5.34 -7.88 11.10
C ALA A 388 6.44 -8.74 10.45
N ALA A 389 7.47 -9.15 11.20
CA ALA A 389 8.55 -10.00 10.69
C ALA A 389 8.05 -11.38 10.23
N LEU A 390 7.08 -11.97 10.94
CA LEU A 390 6.46 -13.25 10.56
C LEU A 390 5.56 -13.10 9.33
N ASP A 391 4.76 -12.05 9.28
CA ASP A 391 3.93 -11.71 8.13
C ASP A 391 4.78 -11.50 6.86
N ILE A 392 5.86 -10.73 6.97
CA ILE A 392 6.82 -10.51 5.89
C ILE A 392 7.50 -11.83 5.49
N ALA A 393 7.94 -12.63 6.46
CA ALA A 393 8.60 -13.90 6.16
C ALA A 393 7.69 -14.84 5.36
N THR A 394 6.41 -14.93 5.72
CA THR A 394 5.44 -15.72 4.96
C THR A 394 5.25 -15.20 3.55
N GLY A 395 5.17 -13.88 3.36
CA GLY A 395 5.05 -13.27 2.04
C GLY A 395 6.30 -13.48 1.18
N VAL A 396 7.48 -13.17 1.72
CA VAL A 396 8.76 -13.30 1.00
C VAL A 396 9.06 -14.75 0.62
N ILE A 397 8.91 -15.69 1.56
CA ILE A 397 9.18 -17.11 1.29
C ILE A 397 8.18 -17.66 0.28
N SER A 398 6.89 -17.40 0.44
CA SER A 398 5.89 -17.86 -0.52
C SER A 398 6.08 -17.26 -1.91
N GLY A 399 6.39 -15.97 -1.99
CA GLY A 399 6.64 -15.28 -3.25
C GLY A 399 7.87 -15.83 -3.98
N ASN A 400 9.01 -15.92 -3.30
CA ASN A 400 10.24 -16.46 -3.90
C ASN A 400 10.12 -17.95 -4.24
N LEU A 401 9.32 -18.72 -3.50
CA LEU A 401 9.06 -20.12 -3.82
C LEU A 401 8.25 -20.27 -5.12
N VAL A 402 7.28 -19.38 -5.36
CA VAL A 402 6.56 -19.32 -6.64
C VAL A 402 7.52 -19.02 -7.79
N ALA A 403 8.36 -17.97 -7.66
CA ALA A 403 9.38 -17.63 -8.65
C ALA A 403 10.33 -18.80 -8.92
N TYR A 404 10.77 -19.49 -7.86
CA TYR A 404 11.61 -20.68 -7.95
C TYR A 404 10.96 -21.78 -8.78
N PHE A 405 9.69 -22.10 -8.53
CA PHE A 405 9.00 -23.13 -9.29
C PHE A 405 8.70 -22.73 -10.73
N ILE A 406 8.50 -21.42 -11.01
CA ILE A 406 8.35 -20.95 -12.39
C ILE A 406 9.65 -21.17 -13.16
N ILE A 407 10.81 -20.71 -12.63
CA ILE A 407 12.12 -20.91 -13.26
C ILE A 407 12.44 -22.39 -13.41
N LEU A 408 12.17 -23.19 -12.38
CA LEU A 408 12.38 -24.64 -12.42
C LEU A 408 11.55 -25.31 -13.53
N THR A 409 10.28 -24.95 -13.66
CA THR A 409 9.39 -25.51 -14.69
C THR A 409 9.89 -25.16 -16.09
N THR A 410 10.14 -23.87 -16.37
CA THR A 410 10.56 -23.39 -17.69
C THR A 410 11.97 -23.84 -18.03
N GLY A 411 12.87 -23.89 -17.06
CA GLY A 411 14.22 -24.45 -17.21
C GLY A 411 14.20 -25.94 -17.58
N THR A 412 13.31 -26.72 -16.95
CA THR A 412 13.19 -28.15 -17.25
C THR A 412 12.54 -28.41 -18.61
N THR A 413 11.47 -27.70 -18.92
CA THR A 413 10.60 -28.02 -20.06
C THR A 413 11.03 -27.34 -21.37
N ILE A 414 11.65 -26.15 -21.27
CA ILE A 414 12.07 -25.36 -22.45
C ILE A 414 13.58 -25.42 -22.62
N PHE A 415 14.39 -25.01 -21.59
CA PHE A 415 15.84 -24.86 -21.72
C PHE A 415 16.56 -26.21 -21.95
N ILE A 416 16.21 -27.23 -21.16
CA ILE A 416 16.91 -28.53 -21.20
C ILE A 416 16.49 -29.36 -22.42
N ASN A 417 15.30 -29.11 -22.99
CA ASN A 417 14.79 -29.89 -24.08
C ASN A 417 15.24 -29.32 -25.44
N PRO A 418 16.15 -29.96 -26.19
CA PRO A 418 16.68 -29.43 -27.45
C PRO A 418 15.63 -29.22 -28.55
N GLN A 419 14.50 -29.93 -28.44
CA GLN A 419 13.40 -29.83 -29.41
C GLN A 419 12.53 -28.56 -29.22
N HIS A 420 12.70 -27.88 -28.07
CA HIS A 420 11.85 -26.76 -27.64
C HIS A 420 12.66 -25.48 -27.40
N HIS A 421 13.86 -25.36 -27.98
CA HIS A 421 14.73 -24.18 -27.90
C HIS A 421 14.12 -22.97 -28.64
N ASN A 422 12.89 -22.61 -28.29
CA ASN A 422 12.28 -21.38 -28.77
C ASN A 422 12.41 -20.29 -27.70
N SER A 423 12.87 -19.12 -28.14
CA SER A 423 12.78 -17.90 -27.32
C SER A 423 11.31 -17.72 -26.90
N ILE A 424 11.06 -17.34 -25.63
CA ILE A 424 9.73 -16.91 -25.22
C ILE A 424 9.45 -15.55 -25.86
N GLU A 425 8.63 -15.51 -26.88
CA GLU A 425 8.22 -14.31 -27.60
C GLU A 425 6.78 -13.90 -27.29
N THR A 426 5.98 -14.84 -26.77
CA THR A 426 4.57 -14.62 -26.44
C THR A 426 4.19 -15.23 -25.09
N ALA A 427 3.07 -14.78 -24.52
CA ALA A 427 2.48 -15.43 -23.34
C ALA A 427 2.11 -16.92 -23.63
N ALA A 428 1.84 -17.24 -24.91
CA ALA A 428 1.59 -18.62 -25.32
C ALA A 428 2.84 -19.50 -25.19
N ASP A 429 4.03 -18.97 -25.51
CA ASP A 429 5.29 -19.70 -25.37
C ASP A 429 5.61 -19.96 -23.90
N ALA A 430 5.37 -18.96 -23.03
CA ALA A 430 5.51 -19.14 -21.58
C ALA A 430 4.51 -20.19 -21.04
N ALA A 431 3.26 -20.19 -21.52
CA ALA A 431 2.28 -21.21 -21.18
C ALA A 431 2.66 -22.61 -21.69
N GLN A 432 3.39 -22.71 -22.80
CA GLN A 432 3.81 -23.96 -23.41
C GLN A 432 4.66 -24.80 -22.44
N ALA A 433 5.44 -24.16 -21.57
CA ALA A 433 6.19 -24.84 -20.51
C ALA A 433 5.28 -25.73 -19.63
N LEU A 434 4.08 -25.26 -19.34
CA LEU A 434 3.10 -25.99 -18.56
C LEU A 434 2.34 -27.01 -19.41
N VAL A 435 2.14 -26.73 -20.70
CA VAL A 435 1.43 -27.62 -21.65
C VAL A 435 2.16 -28.95 -21.80
N TYR A 436 3.49 -28.96 -21.80
CA TYR A 436 4.28 -30.20 -21.89
C TYR A 436 4.04 -31.15 -20.70
N VAL A 437 3.64 -30.63 -19.56
CA VAL A 437 3.41 -31.41 -18.34
C VAL A 437 1.93 -31.69 -18.09
N LEU A 438 1.09 -30.66 -18.25
CA LEU A 438 -0.34 -30.71 -17.91
C LEU A 438 -1.27 -30.88 -19.12
N GLY A 439 -0.71 -30.89 -20.33
CA GLY A 439 -1.50 -30.93 -21.56
C GLY A 439 -2.32 -29.63 -21.80
N PRO A 440 -3.37 -29.69 -22.62
CA PRO A 440 -4.11 -28.49 -23.09
C PRO A 440 -4.75 -27.64 -21.97
N ILE A 441 -4.99 -28.21 -20.79
CA ILE A 441 -5.55 -27.46 -19.65
C ILE A 441 -4.59 -26.40 -19.10
N ALA A 442 -3.29 -26.57 -19.36
CA ALA A 442 -2.24 -25.67 -18.87
C ALA A 442 -2.46 -24.21 -19.32
N LYS A 443 -2.92 -23.98 -20.56
CA LYS A 443 -3.19 -22.63 -21.05
C LYS A 443 -4.22 -21.88 -20.20
N TYR A 444 -5.25 -22.55 -19.72
CA TYR A 444 -6.28 -21.97 -18.86
C TYR A 444 -5.72 -21.66 -17.47
N LEU A 445 -4.95 -22.58 -16.90
CA LEU A 445 -4.33 -22.42 -15.60
C LEU A 445 -3.31 -21.28 -15.61
N PHE A 446 -2.47 -21.20 -16.65
CA PHE A 446 -1.52 -20.11 -16.84
C PHE A 446 -2.24 -18.76 -16.97
N SER A 447 -3.27 -18.69 -17.83
CA SER A 447 -4.03 -17.45 -18.02
C SER A 447 -4.73 -17.00 -16.75
N ILE A 448 -5.34 -17.91 -15.98
CA ILE A 448 -5.95 -17.59 -14.68
C ILE A 448 -4.89 -17.05 -13.72
N GLY A 449 -3.72 -17.70 -13.67
CA GLY A 449 -2.59 -17.23 -12.85
C GLY A 449 -2.13 -15.84 -13.26
N LEU A 450 -1.90 -15.62 -14.55
CA LEU A 450 -1.40 -14.36 -15.10
C LEU A 450 -2.40 -13.21 -14.89
N VAL A 451 -3.68 -13.43 -15.22
CA VAL A 451 -4.75 -12.46 -14.99
C VAL A 451 -4.89 -12.18 -13.50
N GLY A 452 -4.88 -13.23 -12.67
CA GLY A 452 -4.96 -13.11 -11.23
C GLY A 452 -3.84 -12.28 -10.63
N ALA A 453 -2.62 -12.57 -11.04
CA ALA A 453 -1.43 -11.86 -10.60
C ALA A 453 -1.51 -10.34 -10.89
N GLY A 454 -1.86 -9.97 -12.11
CA GLY A 454 -1.99 -8.56 -12.49
C GLY A 454 -3.17 -7.85 -11.80
N LEU A 455 -4.30 -8.54 -11.60
CA LEU A 455 -5.43 -7.99 -10.85
C LEU A 455 -5.07 -7.68 -9.39
N VAL A 456 -4.15 -8.45 -8.80
CA VAL A 456 -3.61 -8.21 -7.45
C VAL A 456 -2.65 -7.04 -7.43
N ALA A 457 -1.72 -7.00 -8.38
CA ALA A 457 -0.58 -6.09 -8.34
C ALA A 457 -0.94 -4.66 -8.74
N ILE A 458 -1.76 -4.47 -9.78
CA ILE A 458 -2.08 -3.13 -10.30
C ILE A 458 -2.68 -2.21 -9.23
N PRO A 459 -3.64 -2.60 -8.39
CA PRO A 459 -4.11 -1.76 -7.28
C PRO A 459 -3.02 -1.36 -6.29
N VAL A 460 -2.08 -2.26 -5.98
CA VAL A 460 -0.95 -2.00 -5.08
C VAL A 460 0.04 -1.01 -5.72
N LEU A 461 0.34 -1.17 -7.01
CA LEU A 461 1.17 -0.27 -7.80
C LEU A 461 0.58 1.14 -7.87
N LEU A 462 -0.72 1.24 -8.16
CA LEU A 462 -1.45 2.51 -8.22
C LEU A 462 -1.48 3.20 -6.85
N ALA A 463 -1.79 2.46 -5.79
CA ALA A 463 -1.82 2.98 -4.44
C ALA A 463 -0.44 3.45 -3.98
N SER A 464 0.63 2.66 -4.21
CA SER A 464 1.99 3.04 -3.83
C SER A 464 2.47 4.30 -4.56
N THR A 465 2.09 4.48 -5.84
CA THR A 465 2.33 5.71 -6.61
C THR A 465 1.63 6.91 -5.96
N SER A 466 0.36 6.73 -5.59
CA SER A 466 -0.42 7.79 -4.93
C SER A 466 0.14 8.13 -3.55
N TYR A 467 0.55 7.15 -2.76
CA TYR A 467 1.20 7.36 -1.46
C TYR A 467 2.52 8.13 -1.59
N ALA A 468 3.33 7.84 -2.61
CA ALA A 468 4.58 8.53 -2.83
C ALA A 468 4.36 10.00 -3.19
N VAL A 469 3.47 10.28 -4.14
CA VAL A 469 3.19 11.66 -4.58
C VAL A 469 2.51 12.44 -3.48
N ALA A 470 1.40 11.94 -2.93
CA ALA A 470 0.66 12.64 -1.90
C ALA A 470 1.52 12.89 -0.65
N GLY A 471 2.32 11.90 -0.20
CA GLY A 471 3.25 12.06 0.90
C GLY A 471 4.36 13.10 0.63
N THR A 472 4.84 13.20 -0.62
CA THR A 472 5.83 14.21 -1.02
C THR A 472 5.26 15.63 -0.94
N PHE A 473 4.00 15.81 -1.32
CA PHE A 473 3.34 17.14 -1.29
C PHE A 473 2.59 17.42 0.03
N GLY A 474 2.55 16.44 0.96
CA GLY A 474 1.84 16.60 2.23
C GLY A 474 0.33 16.53 2.12
N TRP A 475 -0.19 15.92 1.06
CA TRP A 475 -1.63 15.72 0.89
C TRP A 475 -2.14 14.58 1.76
N PRO A 476 -3.44 14.56 2.10
CA PRO A 476 -4.05 13.44 2.80
C PRO A 476 -3.82 12.12 2.05
N VAL A 477 -3.52 11.05 2.79
CA VAL A 477 -3.26 9.73 2.21
C VAL A 477 -4.16 8.67 2.85
N GLY A 478 -4.43 7.59 2.13
CA GLY A 478 -5.12 6.40 2.64
C GLY A 478 -6.17 5.84 1.69
N LEU A 479 -6.10 4.52 1.43
CA LEU A 479 -7.10 3.77 0.65
C LEU A 479 -8.41 3.56 1.41
N SER A 480 -8.42 3.69 2.73
CA SER A 480 -9.61 3.57 3.57
C SER A 480 -10.50 4.81 3.53
N LYS A 481 -9.97 5.95 3.06
CA LYS A 481 -10.73 7.19 2.88
C LYS A 481 -11.51 7.15 1.56
N LYS A 482 -12.69 7.75 1.56
CA LYS A 482 -13.51 7.83 0.34
C LYS A 482 -12.89 8.81 -0.69
N PRO A 483 -13.17 8.68 -2.00
CA PRO A 483 -12.56 9.52 -3.04
C PRO A 483 -12.72 11.02 -2.80
N TRP A 484 -13.87 11.46 -2.31
CA TRP A 484 -14.14 12.87 -2.00
C TRP A 484 -13.50 13.39 -0.70
N GLN A 485 -12.90 12.52 0.11
CA GLN A 485 -12.11 12.87 1.30
C GLN A 485 -10.62 12.93 1.00
N ASN A 486 -10.20 12.43 -0.16
CA ASN A 486 -8.81 12.26 -0.54
C ASN A 486 -8.61 12.43 -2.05
N GLU A 487 -9.14 13.52 -2.60
CA GLU A 487 -9.22 13.76 -4.04
C GLU A 487 -7.86 13.71 -4.74
N GLY A 488 -6.84 14.35 -4.15
CA GLY A 488 -5.48 14.34 -4.72
C GLY A 488 -4.89 12.94 -4.84
N PHE A 489 -5.11 12.07 -3.86
CA PHE A 489 -4.65 10.69 -3.88
C PHE A 489 -5.29 9.89 -5.03
N TYR A 490 -6.62 9.97 -5.18
CA TYR A 490 -7.35 9.26 -6.23
C TYR A 490 -7.14 9.88 -7.62
N LEU A 491 -6.86 11.19 -7.69
CA LEU A 491 -6.45 11.84 -8.93
C LEU A 491 -5.12 11.25 -9.45
N ILE A 492 -4.10 11.16 -8.58
CA ILE A 492 -2.81 10.56 -8.94
C ILE A 492 -2.97 9.12 -9.39
N LEU A 493 -3.78 8.33 -8.65
CA LEU A 493 -4.12 6.96 -9.00
C LEU A 493 -4.69 6.86 -10.42
N THR A 494 -5.67 7.71 -10.73
CA THR A 494 -6.33 7.75 -12.03
C THR A 494 -5.35 8.18 -13.13
N VAL A 495 -4.56 9.24 -12.90
CA VAL A 495 -3.56 9.73 -13.86
C VAL A 495 -2.51 8.66 -14.14
N ALA A 496 -1.99 7.97 -13.12
CA ALA A 496 -1.04 6.89 -13.29
C ALA A 496 -1.61 5.76 -14.17
N LEU A 497 -2.86 5.36 -13.91
CA LEU A 497 -3.52 4.33 -14.72
C LEU A 497 -3.73 4.79 -16.18
N VAL A 498 -4.17 6.03 -16.39
CA VAL A 498 -4.40 6.58 -17.74
C VAL A 498 -3.10 6.67 -18.53
N ILE A 499 -2.00 7.10 -17.91
CA ILE A 499 -0.68 7.12 -18.54
C ILE A 499 -0.25 5.70 -18.92
N SER A 500 -0.33 4.75 -17.96
CA SER A 500 0.06 3.35 -18.21
C SER A 500 -0.81 2.68 -19.27
N LEU A 501 -2.12 2.98 -19.29
CA LEU A 501 -3.03 2.55 -20.35
C LEU A 501 -2.61 3.13 -21.71
N GLY A 502 -2.30 4.42 -21.77
CA GLY A 502 -1.78 5.07 -22.99
C GLY A 502 -0.50 4.41 -23.50
N MET A 503 0.44 4.12 -22.59
CA MET A 503 1.68 3.42 -22.94
C MET A 503 1.42 1.99 -23.45
N SER A 504 0.50 1.25 -22.85
CA SER A 504 0.15 -0.11 -23.30
C SER A 504 -0.48 -0.14 -24.70
N LEU A 505 -1.16 0.93 -25.09
CA LEU A 505 -1.78 1.06 -26.43
C LEU A 505 -0.78 1.42 -27.56
N LEU A 506 0.49 1.72 -27.25
CA LEU A 506 1.53 1.99 -28.24
C LEU A 506 1.93 0.76 -29.08
N ARG A 507 1.33 -0.40 -28.82
CA ARG A 507 1.56 -1.67 -29.55
C ARG A 507 3.03 -2.10 -29.60
N LEU A 508 3.76 -1.85 -28.50
CA LEU A 508 5.09 -2.38 -28.33
C LEU A 508 5.02 -3.91 -28.16
N ASP A 509 6.12 -4.59 -28.45
CA ASP A 509 6.24 -6.03 -28.22
C ASP A 509 5.94 -6.34 -26.74
N PRO A 510 4.88 -7.13 -26.42
CA PRO A 510 4.45 -7.37 -25.07
C PRO A 510 5.56 -7.94 -24.17
N ILE A 511 6.28 -8.92 -24.67
CA ILE A 511 7.29 -9.64 -23.88
C ILE A 511 8.50 -8.74 -23.58
N LYS A 512 8.96 -7.98 -24.58
CA LYS A 512 10.05 -7.01 -24.38
C LYS A 512 9.65 -5.93 -23.37
N LEU A 513 8.42 -5.42 -23.49
CA LEU A 513 7.91 -4.40 -22.56
C LEU A 513 7.84 -4.94 -21.13
N ILE A 514 7.32 -6.14 -20.93
CA ILE A 514 7.21 -6.81 -19.64
C ILE A 514 8.61 -7.04 -19.05
N PHE A 515 9.54 -7.57 -19.83
CA PHE A 515 10.90 -7.84 -19.39
C PHE A 515 11.62 -6.55 -18.96
N TRP A 516 11.60 -5.54 -19.83
CA TRP A 516 12.30 -4.26 -19.55
C TRP A 516 11.66 -3.47 -18.40
N ALA A 517 10.35 -3.61 -18.14
CA ALA A 517 9.72 -3.02 -16.96
C ALA A 517 10.35 -3.55 -15.65
N ASN A 518 10.62 -4.86 -15.57
CA ASN A 518 11.30 -5.47 -14.44
C ASN A 518 12.79 -5.07 -14.36
N VAL A 519 13.48 -4.95 -15.50
CA VAL A 519 14.84 -4.41 -15.54
C VAL A 519 14.89 -2.97 -15.02
N ILE A 520 13.98 -2.10 -15.44
CA ILE A 520 13.86 -0.71 -14.94
C ILE A 520 13.64 -0.72 -13.42
N SER A 521 12.74 -1.57 -12.94
CA SER A 521 12.50 -1.74 -11.51
C SER A 521 13.78 -2.15 -10.77
N GLY A 522 14.53 -3.11 -11.31
CA GLY A 522 15.79 -3.60 -10.72
C GLY A 522 16.91 -2.55 -10.69
N VAL A 523 16.99 -1.70 -11.71
CA VAL A 523 17.95 -0.59 -11.77
C VAL A 523 17.61 0.53 -10.80
N LEU A 524 16.33 0.78 -10.56
CA LEU A 524 15.85 1.89 -9.73
C LEU A 524 15.75 1.51 -8.23
N ALA A 525 15.47 0.25 -7.90
CA ALA A 525 15.29 -0.20 -6.53
C ALA A 525 16.47 0.09 -5.59
N PRO A 526 17.76 -0.06 -5.97
CA PRO A 526 18.88 0.19 -5.07
C PRO A 526 18.93 1.63 -4.53
N ILE A 527 18.44 2.61 -5.27
CA ILE A 527 18.32 4.00 -4.80
C ILE A 527 17.47 4.07 -3.53
N LEU A 528 16.33 3.38 -3.54
CA LEU A 528 15.43 3.34 -2.39
C LEU A 528 16.02 2.51 -1.24
N VAL A 529 16.70 1.40 -1.54
CA VAL A 529 17.39 0.59 -0.51
C VAL A 529 18.46 1.42 0.21
N VAL A 530 19.20 2.26 -0.50
CA VAL A 530 20.16 3.20 0.10
C VAL A 530 19.44 4.19 1.03
N TYR A 531 18.29 4.74 0.64
CA TYR A 531 17.50 5.60 1.52
C TYR A 531 17.03 4.85 2.78
N LEU A 532 16.61 3.59 2.66
CA LEU A 532 16.24 2.77 3.82
C LEU A 532 17.40 2.58 4.80
N ILE A 533 18.64 2.40 4.30
CA ILE A 533 19.84 2.30 5.15
C ILE A 533 20.04 3.61 5.94
N PHE A 534 19.94 4.75 5.27
CA PHE A 534 20.11 6.06 5.94
C PHE A 534 19.02 6.32 6.97
N ILE A 535 17.75 6.10 6.63
CA ILE A 535 16.61 6.29 7.54
C ILE A 535 16.73 5.34 8.74
N GLY A 536 16.91 4.04 8.47
CA GLY A 536 16.90 2.99 9.49
C GLY A 536 18.05 3.10 10.51
N ASN A 537 19.16 3.75 10.15
CA ASN A 537 20.29 4.00 11.03
C ASN A 537 20.28 5.40 11.66
N ASN A 538 19.37 6.28 11.27
CA ASN A 538 19.23 7.59 11.87
C ASN A 538 18.49 7.50 13.21
N ARG A 539 19.25 7.61 14.31
CA ARG A 539 18.71 7.49 15.67
C ARG A 539 17.64 8.52 16.00
N LYS A 540 17.70 9.71 15.40
CA LYS A 540 16.68 10.75 15.63
C LYS A 540 15.35 10.36 14.96
N VAL A 541 15.37 9.95 13.69
CA VAL A 541 14.20 9.51 12.93
C VAL A 541 13.60 8.25 13.55
N MET A 542 14.45 7.27 13.88
CA MET A 542 14.04 5.98 14.46
C MET A 542 13.83 6.00 15.96
N ARG A 543 13.77 7.17 16.59
CA ARG A 543 13.53 7.33 18.05
C ARG A 543 14.40 6.39 18.91
N GLY A 544 15.67 6.25 18.55
CA GLY A 544 16.59 5.33 19.21
C GLY A 544 16.50 3.86 18.80
N GLN A 545 15.49 3.46 18.02
CA GLN A 545 15.22 2.08 17.58
C GLN A 545 15.98 1.73 16.28
N GLY A 546 17.31 1.90 16.25
CA GLY A 546 18.14 1.61 15.08
C GLY A 546 18.02 0.17 14.56
N LEU A 547 18.54 -0.08 13.37
CA LEU A 547 18.57 -1.42 12.76
C LEU A 547 19.60 -2.32 13.46
N SER A 548 19.37 -3.64 13.42
CA SER A 548 20.36 -4.61 13.86
C SER A 548 21.54 -4.67 12.87
N TRP A 549 22.72 -5.09 13.35
CA TRP A 549 23.90 -5.26 12.50
C TRP A 549 23.64 -6.23 11.34
N LEU A 550 22.92 -7.32 11.60
CA LEU A 550 22.56 -8.33 10.60
C LEU A 550 21.65 -7.74 9.52
N THR A 551 20.63 -6.97 9.89
CA THR A 551 19.75 -6.26 8.95
C THR A 551 20.57 -5.32 8.06
N ASN A 552 21.52 -4.58 8.64
CA ASN A 552 22.39 -3.68 7.89
C ASN A 552 23.29 -4.40 6.89
N ILE A 553 23.82 -5.59 7.24
CA ILE A 553 24.62 -6.40 6.31
C ILE A 553 23.76 -6.80 5.11
N PHE A 554 22.56 -7.33 5.33
CA PHE A 554 21.69 -7.74 4.23
C PHE A 554 21.22 -6.56 3.39
N LEU A 555 20.92 -5.40 3.97
CA LEU A 555 20.59 -4.18 3.21
C LEU A 555 21.77 -3.70 2.38
N ALA A 556 22.97 -3.65 2.96
CA ALA A 556 24.17 -3.24 2.24
C ALA A 556 24.50 -4.22 1.11
N ALA A 557 24.39 -5.53 1.36
CA ALA A 557 24.56 -6.56 0.34
C ALA A 557 23.53 -6.41 -0.80
N THR A 558 22.26 -6.14 -0.45
CA THR A 558 21.20 -5.87 -1.43
C THR A 558 21.56 -4.68 -2.32
N ALA A 559 21.89 -3.54 -1.71
CA ALA A 559 22.26 -2.34 -2.46
C ALA A 559 23.47 -2.60 -3.35
N LEU A 560 24.52 -3.24 -2.81
CA LEU A 560 25.75 -3.53 -3.54
C LEU A 560 25.52 -4.44 -4.75
N ILE A 561 24.82 -5.58 -4.54
CA ILE A 561 24.57 -6.56 -5.60
C ILE A 561 23.73 -5.93 -6.72
N MET A 562 22.66 -5.21 -6.36
CA MET A 562 21.80 -4.55 -7.34
C MET A 562 22.52 -3.41 -8.09
N ILE A 563 23.35 -2.63 -7.41
CA ILE A 563 24.16 -1.58 -8.05
C ILE A 563 25.17 -2.22 -9.03
N VAL A 564 25.90 -3.26 -8.59
CA VAL A 564 26.89 -3.95 -9.45
C VAL A 564 26.19 -4.56 -10.67
N ALA A 565 25.07 -5.24 -10.48
CA ALA A 565 24.29 -5.82 -11.58
C ALA A 565 23.81 -4.73 -12.57
N SER A 566 23.34 -3.59 -12.06
CA SER A 566 22.93 -2.44 -12.88
C SER A 566 24.10 -1.84 -13.67
N VAL A 567 25.27 -1.69 -13.04
CA VAL A 567 26.49 -1.18 -13.71
C VAL A 567 26.93 -2.13 -14.82
N LEU A 568 26.92 -3.45 -14.56
CA LEU A 568 27.25 -4.45 -15.59
C LEU A 568 26.24 -4.43 -16.75
N LEU A 569 24.96 -4.25 -16.46
CA LEU A 569 23.92 -4.08 -17.49
C LEU A 569 24.21 -2.87 -18.39
N PHE A 570 24.48 -1.70 -17.80
CA PHE A 570 24.80 -0.50 -18.57
C PHE A 570 26.10 -0.65 -19.36
N TYR A 571 27.10 -1.29 -18.77
CA TYR A 571 28.34 -1.60 -19.48
C TYR A 571 28.08 -2.45 -20.73
N GLY A 572 27.25 -3.51 -20.62
CA GLY A 572 26.87 -4.33 -21.76
C GLY A 572 26.11 -3.55 -22.84
N LEU A 573 25.18 -2.66 -22.44
CA LEU A 573 24.46 -1.77 -23.38
C LEU A 573 25.40 -0.83 -24.14
N PHE A 574 26.37 -0.20 -23.45
CA PHE A 574 27.31 0.75 -24.08
C PHE A 574 28.37 0.08 -24.93
N THR A 575 28.72 -1.19 -24.66
CA THR A 575 29.71 -1.93 -25.45
C THR A 575 29.10 -2.65 -26.66
N GLY A 576 27.80 -2.50 -26.90
CA GLY A 576 27.10 -3.09 -28.04
C GLY A 576 26.90 -4.60 -27.92
N GLN A 577 26.88 -5.13 -26.71
CA GLN A 577 26.56 -6.54 -26.41
C GLN A 577 25.06 -6.72 -26.15
N GLY A 578 24.27 -5.64 -26.22
CA GLY A 578 22.83 -5.59 -25.97
C GLY A 578 21.97 -5.76 -27.20
#